data_959d2bf369abc90aebde8fb9b8c5a29e
#
_entry.id   959d2bf369abc90aebde8fb9b8c5a29e
#
_cell.length_a   1.000
_cell.length_b   1.000
_cell.length_c   1.000
_cell.angle_alpha   90.00
_cell.angle_beta   90.00
_cell.angle_gamma   90.00
#
_symmetry.space_group_name_H-M   'P 1'
#
loop_
_entity.id
_entity.type
_entity.pdbx_description
1 polymer ?
#
loop_
_entity_poly.entity_id
_entity_poly.type
_entity_poly.pdbx_seq_one_letter_code
_entity_poly.pdbx_strand_id
1 'polypeptide(L)'
;ESNPMKFPPMYRSMVALDRVQHRELRMRTDHALIGQAAGMNSVFLNAVEFADACRQFPIVFVRTGEAKDGKPAPLAPLAVLGLVSGENLFLEEGRWTGEYAPAYLRRYPIAMARVDANGDQTAVCFDEQWEAFQPDGERLFSDQGEPTELLQNLLKFLESFEAEVERTRQVCQVLDEAGVLEPMRFEAEVPGRPKL
;
A
#
# COMPACT_ATOMS: atom_id res chain seq x y z
N GLU A 1 19.99 -17.49 11.86
CA GLU A 1 18.74 -16.78 12.25
C GLU A 1 18.15 -16.19 10.98
N SER A 2 17.05 -16.76 10.50
CA SER A 2 16.33 -16.27 9.32
C SER A 2 15.75 -14.90 9.64
N ASN A 3 16.21 -13.88 8.94
CA ASN A 3 15.61 -12.56 9.00
C ASN A 3 14.13 -12.71 8.56
N PRO A 4 13.14 -12.40 9.41
CA PRO A 4 11.74 -12.57 9.04
C PRO A 4 11.47 -11.70 7.81
N MET A 5 10.87 -12.28 6.78
CA MET A 5 10.44 -11.52 5.60
C MET A 5 9.57 -10.36 6.05
N LYS A 6 10.06 -9.15 5.84
CA LYS A 6 9.35 -7.93 6.23
C LYS A 6 8.30 -7.63 5.16
N PHE A 7 7.06 -8.01 5.42
CA PHE A 7 5.95 -7.70 4.53
C PHE A 7 5.69 -6.19 4.45
N PRO A 8 5.13 -5.70 3.35
CA PRO A 8 4.67 -4.32 3.26
C PRO A 8 3.65 -4.02 4.37
N PRO A 9 3.55 -2.76 4.83
CA PRO A 9 2.52 -2.38 5.79
C PRO A 9 1.12 -2.87 5.38
N MET A 10 0.28 -3.28 6.30
CA MET A 10 -1.03 -3.93 6.19
C MET A 10 -0.99 -5.45 5.94
N TYR A 11 0.03 -5.98 5.28
CA TYR A 11 0.07 -7.41 4.93
C TYR A 11 0.59 -8.24 6.10
N ARG A 12 -0.15 -9.29 6.45
CA ARG A 12 0.16 -10.18 7.58
C ARG A 12 0.81 -11.48 7.16
N SER A 13 0.33 -12.06 6.05
CA SER A 13 0.85 -13.31 5.50
C SER A 13 0.74 -13.32 3.99
N MET A 14 1.84 -12.99 3.31
CA MET A 14 1.86 -12.94 1.85
C MET A 14 2.26 -14.29 1.26
N VAL A 15 1.42 -14.81 0.40
CA VAL A 15 1.68 -16.02 -0.39
C VAL A 15 1.56 -15.72 -1.88
N ALA A 16 2.38 -16.39 -2.69
CA ALA A 16 2.31 -16.24 -4.15
C ALA A 16 0.98 -16.79 -4.66
N LEU A 17 0.31 -16.04 -5.53
CA LEU A 17 -0.93 -16.48 -6.14
C LEU A 17 -0.64 -17.56 -7.19
N ASP A 18 -1.18 -18.76 -6.99
CA ASP A 18 -1.01 -19.91 -7.84
C ASP A 18 -2.35 -20.44 -8.35
N ARG A 19 -2.47 -20.64 -9.66
CA ARG A 19 -3.73 -21.05 -10.31
C ARG A 19 -4.21 -22.47 -9.96
N VAL A 20 -3.31 -23.32 -9.47
CA VAL A 20 -3.63 -24.70 -9.08
C VAL A 20 -4.02 -24.76 -7.61
N GLN A 21 -3.18 -24.21 -6.75
CA GLN A 21 -3.38 -24.22 -5.29
C GLN A 21 -4.56 -23.34 -4.87
N HIS A 22 -4.75 -22.18 -5.53
CA HIS A 22 -5.78 -21.19 -5.19
C HIS A 22 -6.97 -21.21 -6.14
N ARG A 23 -7.19 -22.33 -6.86
CA ARG A 23 -8.26 -22.46 -7.85
C ARG A 23 -9.66 -22.17 -7.28
N GLU A 24 -9.90 -22.57 -6.05
CA GLU A 24 -11.18 -22.38 -5.37
C GLU A 24 -11.26 -21.11 -4.54
N LEU A 25 -10.20 -20.27 -4.60
CA LEU A 25 -10.14 -19.04 -3.84
C LEU A 25 -11.25 -18.08 -4.28
N ARG A 26 -12.00 -17.59 -3.30
CA ARG A 26 -13.11 -16.67 -3.50
C ARG A 26 -12.92 -15.44 -2.64
N MET A 27 -13.32 -14.30 -3.15
CA MET A 27 -13.15 -13.02 -2.53
C MET A 27 -14.45 -12.21 -2.55
N ARG A 28 -14.83 -11.67 -1.42
CA ARG A 28 -15.90 -10.66 -1.37
C ARG A 28 -15.36 -9.34 -1.88
N THR A 29 -16.17 -8.66 -2.72
CA THR A 29 -15.79 -7.40 -3.37
C THR A 29 -16.20 -6.17 -2.57
N ASP A 30 -16.66 -6.32 -1.34
CA ASP A 30 -16.96 -5.21 -0.43
C ASP A 30 -15.65 -4.60 0.10
N HIS A 31 -15.01 -3.75 -0.73
CA HIS A 31 -13.73 -3.12 -0.47
C HIS A 31 -13.75 -2.05 0.64
N ALA A 32 -14.87 -1.83 1.30
CA ALA A 32 -14.93 -0.90 2.43
C ALA A 32 -14.14 -1.41 3.66
N LEU A 33 -13.81 -2.70 3.69
CA LEU A 33 -13.13 -3.34 4.82
C LEU A 33 -11.60 -3.32 4.64
N ILE A 34 -10.97 -2.23 5.00
CA ILE A 34 -9.51 -2.09 5.06
C ILE A 34 -9.02 -1.91 6.51
N GLY A 35 -9.65 -2.66 7.44
CA GLY A 35 -9.34 -2.61 8.87
C GLY A 35 -7.86 -2.82 9.20
N GLN A 36 -7.11 -3.50 8.33
CA GLN A 36 -5.66 -3.67 8.44
C GLN A 36 -4.89 -2.36 8.38
N ALA A 37 -5.49 -1.29 7.82
CA ALA A 37 -4.91 0.05 7.83
C ALA A 37 -5.13 0.82 9.14
N ALA A 38 -5.82 0.26 10.13
CA ALA A 38 -6.15 0.96 11.38
C ALA A 38 -4.92 1.48 12.13
N GLY A 39 -3.81 0.74 12.07
CA GLY A 39 -2.55 1.14 12.69
C GLY A 39 -1.65 2.04 11.83
N MET A 40 -2.10 2.49 10.66
CA MET A 40 -1.28 3.28 9.74
C MET A 40 -1.60 4.76 9.87
N ASN A 41 -0.70 5.54 10.42
CA ASN A 41 -0.80 7.01 10.46
C ASN A 41 -0.36 7.70 9.17
N SER A 42 0.17 6.98 8.21
CA SER A 42 0.55 7.48 6.90
C SER A 42 0.54 6.35 5.86
N VAL A 43 0.38 6.70 4.60
CA VAL A 43 0.36 5.75 3.48
C VAL A 43 1.06 6.33 2.26
N PHE A 44 1.74 5.48 1.50
CA PHE A 44 2.37 5.86 0.24
C PHE A 44 1.33 6.37 -0.76
N LEU A 45 1.70 7.44 -1.48
CA LEU A 45 0.92 8.00 -2.58
C LEU A 45 1.71 7.96 -3.88
N ASN A 46 1.07 7.57 -4.98
CA ASN A 46 1.60 7.85 -6.30
C ASN A 46 1.40 9.32 -6.67
N ALA A 47 2.32 9.88 -7.45
CA ALA A 47 2.25 11.29 -7.87
C ALA A 47 0.96 11.63 -8.62
N VAL A 48 0.41 10.68 -9.38
CA VAL A 48 -0.87 10.84 -10.10
C VAL A 48 -2.04 11.08 -9.16
N GLU A 49 -1.94 10.67 -7.90
CA GLU A 49 -2.99 10.81 -6.89
C GLU A 49 -3.00 12.18 -6.18
N PHE A 50 -1.95 13.01 -6.36
CA PHE A 50 -1.78 14.23 -5.56
C PHE A 50 -2.96 15.20 -5.67
N ALA A 51 -3.53 15.35 -6.85
CA ALA A 51 -4.63 16.28 -7.08
C ALA A 51 -5.91 15.91 -6.31
N ASP A 52 -6.19 14.62 -6.15
CA ASP A 52 -7.34 14.13 -5.39
C ASP A 52 -7.02 14.03 -3.90
N ALA A 53 -5.86 13.48 -3.57
CA ALA A 53 -5.44 13.24 -2.20
C ALA A 53 -5.23 14.54 -1.40
N CYS A 54 -4.68 15.61 -1.99
CA CYS A 54 -4.39 16.87 -1.30
C CYS A 54 -5.64 17.60 -0.76
N ARG A 55 -6.82 17.21 -1.22
CA ARG A 55 -8.09 17.74 -0.70
C ARG A 55 -8.43 17.26 0.71
N GLN A 56 -7.87 16.11 1.11
CA GLN A 56 -8.19 15.47 2.38
C GLN A 56 -6.96 15.24 3.25
N PHE A 57 -5.80 15.00 2.65
CA PHE A 57 -4.59 14.62 3.38
C PHE A 57 -3.48 15.64 3.17
N PRO A 58 -2.74 16.00 4.23
CA PRO A 58 -1.41 16.56 4.05
C PRO A 58 -0.53 15.56 3.31
N ILE A 59 0.20 16.02 2.30
CA ILE A 59 1.18 15.21 1.57
C ILE A 59 2.57 15.63 2.02
N VAL A 60 3.35 14.69 2.52
CA VAL A 60 4.73 14.93 2.98
C VAL A 60 5.70 14.03 2.22
N PHE A 61 6.92 14.51 2.02
CA PHE A 61 7.99 13.73 1.41
C PHE A 61 8.94 13.26 2.49
N VAL A 62 9.20 11.95 2.54
CA VAL A 62 10.09 11.35 3.54
C VAL A 62 11.21 10.58 2.87
N ARG A 63 12.38 10.55 3.50
CA ARG A 63 13.48 9.70 3.07
C ARG A 63 13.19 8.25 3.47
N THR A 64 13.30 7.32 2.51
CA THR A 64 13.01 5.90 2.71
C THR A 64 14.22 5.04 2.38
N GLY A 65 14.50 4.04 3.23
CA GLY A 65 15.68 3.18 3.07
C GLY A 65 16.97 3.83 3.56
N GLU A 66 18.09 3.34 3.04
CA GLU A 66 19.43 3.78 3.44
C GLU A 66 20.09 4.63 2.36
N ALA A 67 20.94 5.56 2.79
CA ALA A 67 21.83 6.27 1.88
C ALA A 67 22.84 5.28 1.27
N LYS A 68 23.04 5.36 -0.05
CA LYS A 68 23.97 4.50 -0.79
C LYS A 68 24.89 5.32 -1.68
N ASP A 69 26.13 4.89 -1.79
CA ASP A 69 27.12 5.49 -2.71
C ASP A 69 27.27 7.02 -2.57
N GLY A 70 27.18 7.54 -1.32
CA GLY A 70 27.24 8.96 -1.03
C GLY A 70 26.01 9.76 -1.43
N LYS A 71 24.94 9.12 -1.91
CA LYS A 71 23.66 9.74 -2.21
C LYS A 71 22.69 9.58 -1.05
N PRO A 72 21.86 10.58 -0.76
CA PRO A 72 20.84 10.47 0.28
C PRO A 72 19.83 9.36 -0.08
N ALA A 73 19.17 8.82 0.94
CA ALA A 73 18.08 7.88 0.74
C ALA A 73 16.98 8.49 -0.17
N PRO A 74 16.33 7.71 -1.03
CA PRO A 74 15.32 8.22 -1.94
C PRO A 74 14.13 8.80 -1.18
N LEU A 75 13.47 9.78 -1.77
CA LEU A 75 12.22 10.36 -1.27
C LEU A 75 11.01 9.53 -1.69
N ALA A 76 10.03 9.46 -0.81
CA ALA A 76 8.71 8.92 -1.11
C ALA A 76 7.62 9.87 -0.57
N PRO A 77 6.55 10.12 -1.33
CA PRO A 77 5.42 10.90 -0.87
C PRO A 77 4.49 10.06 -0.02
N LEU A 78 4.05 10.59 1.09
CA LEU A 78 3.09 9.96 2.00
C LEU A 78 1.89 10.88 2.23
N ALA A 79 0.69 10.31 2.21
CA ALA A 79 -0.49 10.93 2.80
C ALA A 79 -0.46 10.72 4.31
N VAL A 80 -0.68 11.78 5.07
CA VAL A 80 -0.79 11.70 6.54
C VAL A 80 -2.23 11.37 6.90
N LEU A 81 -2.42 10.24 7.58
CA LEU A 81 -3.72 9.71 7.99
C LEU A 81 -4.01 9.90 9.47
N GLY A 82 -3.00 10.17 10.27
CA GLY A 82 -3.09 10.38 11.71
C GLY A 82 -1.84 11.07 12.25
N LEU A 83 -1.96 11.68 13.40
CA LEU A 83 -0.87 12.44 14.03
C LEU A 83 0.00 11.55 14.94
N VAL A 84 -0.56 10.45 15.40
CA VAL A 84 0.09 9.54 16.35
C VAL A 84 0.37 8.21 15.66
N SER A 85 1.51 7.61 15.99
CA SER A 85 1.82 6.24 15.51
C SER A 85 0.71 5.28 15.95
N GLY A 86 0.22 4.46 15.03
CA GLY A 86 -0.85 3.51 15.28
C GLY A 86 -2.28 4.09 15.22
N GLU A 87 -2.45 5.33 14.76
CA GLU A 87 -3.75 5.99 14.61
C GLU A 87 -4.05 6.29 13.14
N ASN A 88 -5.23 5.92 12.70
CA ASN A 88 -5.77 6.30 11.38
C ASN A 88 -7.13 6.97 11.59
N LEU A 89 -7.19 8.27 11.30
CA LEU A 89 -8.40 9.10 11.50
C LEU A 89 -9.46 8.91 10.41
N PHE A 90 -9.15 8.16 9.36
CA PHE A 90 -10.04 7.87 8.23
C PHE A 90 -10.66 6.48 8.30
N LEU A 91 -10.57 5.81 9.45
CA LEU A 91 -11.18 4.51 9.66
C LEU A 91 -12.14 4.55 10.85
N GLU A 92 -13.40 4.21 10.61
CA GLU A 92 -14.41 3.99 11.61
C GLU A 92 -14.95 2.56 11.49
N GLU A 93 -14.91 1.79 12.57
CA GLU A 93 -15.36 0.39 12.60
C GLU A 93 -14.79 -0.48 11.47
N GLY A 94 -13.51 -0.25 11.10
CA GLY A 94 -12.84 -0.98 10.02
C GLY A 94 -13.21 -0.52 8.60
N ARG A 95 -14.03 0.52 8.46
CA ARG A 95 -14.47 1.08 7.18
C ARG A 95 -13.76 2.40 6.89
N TRP A 96 -13.39 2.59 5.65
CA TRP A 96 -12.83 3.85 5.18
C TRP A 96 -13.91 4.93 5.08
N THR A 97 -13.68 6.08 5.70
CA THR A 97 -14.62 7.21 5.77
C THR A 97 -14.22 8.38 4.88
N GLY A 98 -13.00 8.38 4.32
CA GLY A 98 -12.54 9.41 3.40
C GLY A 98 -13.26 9.36 2.04
N GLU A 99 -13.41 10.51 1.37
CA GLU A 99 -13.96 10.57 0.00
C GLU A 99 -13.01 9.93 -1.02
N TYR A 100 -11.71 10.01 -0.78
CA TYR A 100 -10.67 9.38 -1.59
C TYR A 100 -9.92 8.32 -0.79
N ALA A 101 -9.78 7.14 -1.35
CA ALA A 101 -8.95 6.07 -0.78
C ALA A 101 -7.65 5.94 -1.60
N PRO A 102 -6.47 6.14 -1.01
CA PRO A 102 -5.18 5.98 -1.68
C PRO A 102 -5.05 4.63 -2.39
N ALA A 103 -4.43 4.61 -3.57
CA ALA A 103 -4.27 3.41 -4.38
C ALA A 103 -3.52 2.29 -3.64
N TYR A 104 -2.60 2.65 -2.75
CA TYR A 104 -1.92 1.69 -1.87
C TYR A 104 -2.90 0.89 -1.00
N LEU A 105 -3.95 1.52 -0.48
CA LEU A 105 -4.99 0.83 0.30
C LEU A 105 -5.90 0.01 -0.62
N ARG A 106 -6.25 0.57 -1.79
CA ARG A 106 -7.16 -0.08 -2.75
C ARG A 106 -6.57 -1.33 -3.41
N ARG A 107 -5.23 -1.46 -3.51
CA ARG A 107 -4.59 -2.66 -4.06
C ARG A 107 -4.67 -3.87 -3.13
N TYR A 108 -4.87 -3.63 -1.83
CA TYR A 108 -4.99 -4.72 -0.87
C TYR A 108 -6.18 -5.65 -1.24
N PRO A 109 -6.04 -6.96 -1.18
CA PRO A 109 -4.97 -7.74 -0.53
C PRO A 109 -3.81 -8.15 -1.45
N ILE A 110 -3.76 -7.67 -2.69
CA ILE A 110 -2.80 -8.10 -3.71
C ILE A 110 -1.62 -7.14 -3.78
N ALA A 111 -0.42 -7.66 -3.96
CA ALA A 111 0.78 -6.88 -4.21
C ALA A 111 1.80 -7.66 -5.03
N MET A 112 2.68 -6.94 -5.74
CA MET A 112 3.91 -7.54 -6.24
C MET A 112 4.90 -7.72 -5.09
N ALA A 113 5.44 -8.93 -4.95
CA ALA A 113 6.46 -9.23 -3.96
C ALA A 113 7.57 -10.09 -4.55
N ARG A 114 8.74 -9.98 -3.95
CA ARG A 114 9.88 -10.85 -4.26
C ARG A 114 9.64 -12.22 -3.63
N VAL A 115 9.82 -13.27 -4.43
CA VAL A 115 9.51 -14.65 -4.00
C VAL A 115 10.73 -15.52 -3.85
N ASP A 116 11.92 -15.00 -4.18
CA ASP A 116 13.20 -15.69 -4.03
C ASP A 116 14.13 -14.95 -3.06
N ALA A 117 15.07 -15.71 -2.46
CA ALA A 117 16.03 -15.16 -1.51
C ALA A 117 17.00 -14.14 -2.11
N ASN A 118 17.25 -14.21 -3.44
CA ASN A 118 18.13 -13.29 -4.16
C ASN A 118 17.40 -12.02 -4.60
N GLY A 119 16.06 -12.01 -4.59
CA GLY A 119 15.23 -10.88 -4.97
C GLY A 119 15.12 -10.63 -6.48
N ASP A 120 15.48 -11.63 -7.30
CA ASP A 120 15.46 -11.51 -8.76
C ASP A 120 14.10 -11.85 -9.37
N GLN A 121 13.27 -12.63 -8.63
CA GLN A 121 11.95 -13.04 -9.10
C GLN A 121 10.86 -12.31 -8.30
N THR A 122 9.95 -11.68 -9.03
CA THR A 122 8.74 -11.09 -8.47
C THR A 122 7.52 -11.88 -8.91
N ALA A 123 6.55 -12.01 -8.01
CA ALA A 123 5.27 -12.62 -8.31
C ALA A 123 4.12 -11.79 -7.74
N VAL A 124 2.94 -12.01 -8.27
CA VAL A 124 1.72 -11.53 -7.65
C VAL A 124 1.48 -12.35 -6.40
N CYS A 125 1.41 -11.67 -5.27
CA CYS A 125 1.15 -12.25 -3.96
C CYS A 125 -0.14 -11.66 -3.38
N PHE A 126 -0.72 -12.35 -2.42
CA PHE A 126 -1.90 -11.87 -1.70
C PHE A 126 -1.76 -12.17 -0.20
N ASP A 127 -2.43 -11.38 0.63
CA ASP A 127 -2.52 -11.64 2.08
C ASP A 127 -3.58 -12.70 2.33
N GLU A 128 -3.15 -13.94 2.55
CA GLU A 128 -4.06 -15.08 2.77
C GLU A 128 -4.93 -14.94 4.02
N GLN A 129 -4.54 -14.08 4.96
CA GLN A 129 -5.28 -13.83 6.20
C GLN A 129 -6.36 -12.75 6.07
N TRP A 130 -6.62 -12.27 4.86
CA TRP A 130 -7.67 -11.29 4.68
C TRP A 130 -9.07 -11.90 4.89
N GLU A 131 -9.86 -11.22 5.70
CA GLU A 131 -11.19 -11.68 6.12
C GLU A 131 -12.22 -11.74 4.99
N ALA A 132 -11.97 -11.06 3.86
CA ALA A 132 -12.86 -11.11 2.70
C ALA A 132 -12.67 -12.34 1.81
N PHE A 133 -11.69 -13.20 2.09
CA PHE A 133 -11.63 -14.51 1.44
C PHE A 133 -12.64 -15.46 2.09
N GLN A 134 -13.82 -15.51 1.50
CA GLN A 134 -14.98 -16.26 2.03
C GLN A 134 -15.63 -17.13 0.94
N PRO A 135 -16.25 -18.26 1.32
CA PRO A 135 -16.88 -19.18 0.36
C PRO A 135 -18.02 -18.56 -0.47
N ASP A 136 -18.66 -17.52 0.04
CA ASP A 136 -19.75 -16.78 -0.62
C ASP A 136 -19.25 -15.66 -1.55
N GLY A 137 -17.93 -15.47 -1.64
CA GLY A 137 -17.31 -14.50 -2.54
C GLY A 137 -17.28 -14.91 -4.01
N GLU A 138 -16.85 -14.01 -4.87
CA GLU A 138 -16.61 -14.27 -6.29
C GLU A 138 -15.30 -15.05 -6.48
N ARG A 139 -15.28 -15.97 -7.44
CA ARG A 139 -14.08 -16.75 -7.75
C ARG A 139 -13.03 -15.91 -8.43
N LEU A 140 -11.76 -16.15 -8.07
CA LEU A 140 -10.62 -15.55 -8.76
C LEU A 140 -10.20 -16.34 -10.00
N PHE A 141 -10.46 -17.64 -10.01
CA PHE A 141 -10.16 -18.52 -11.14
C PHE A 141 -11.41 -19.27 -11.62
N SER A 142 -11.47 -19.52 -12.93
CA SER A 142 -12.48 -20.39 -13.55
C SER A 142 -12.24 -21.87 -13.20
N ASP A 143 -13.16 -22.75 -13.59
CA ASP A 143 -12.99 -24.21 -13.46
C ASP A 143 -11.79 -24.74 -14.26
N GLN A 144 -11.36 -24.02 -15.30
CA GLN A 144 -10.18 -24.35 -16.09
C GLN A 144 -8.87 -23.77 -15.53
N GLY A 145 -8.94 -22.99 -14.42
CA GLY A 145 -7.79 -22.35 -13.81
C GLY A 145 -7.38 -21.04 -14.51
N GLU A 146 -8.23 -20.49 -15.37
CA GLU A 146 -8.00 -19.19 -16.01
C GLU A 146 -8.48 -18.06 -15.09
N PRO A 147 -7.79 -16.89 -15.10
CA PRO A 147 -8.22 -15.72 -14.33
C PRO A 147 -9.63 -15.27 -14.74
N THR A 148 -10.51 -15.09 -13.75
CA THR A 148 -11.82 -14.47 -13.96
C THR A 148 -11.68 -12.98 -14.27
N GLU A 149 -12.76 -12.33 -14.69
CA GLU A 149 -12.78 -10.88 -14.92
C GLU A 149 -12.37 -10.09 -13.66
N LEU A 150 -12.83 -10.54 -12.48
CA LEU A 150 -12.43 -9.97 -11.20
C LEU A 150 -10.91 -9.99 -11.04
N LEU A 151 -10.27 -11.15 -11.19
CA LEU A 151 -8.82 -11.27 -11.05
C LEU A 151 -8.09 -10.47 -12.13
N GLN A 152 -8.56 -10.48 -13.38
CA GLN A 152 -7.96 -9.68 -14.45
C GLN A 152 -7.97 -8.18 -14.13
N ASN A 153 -9.07 -7.66 -13.57
CA ASN A 153 -9.18 -6.26 -13.17
C ASN A 153 -8.23 -5.92 -12.01
N LEU A 154 -8.10 -6.81 -11.03
CA LEU A 154 -7.13 -6.66 -9.95
C LEU A 154 -5.69 -6.64 -10.45
N LEU A 155 -5.34 -7.54 -11.37
CA LEU A 155 -4.00 -7.59 -11.97
C LEU A 155 -3.68 -6.33 -12.78
N LYS A 156 -4.62 -5.84 -13.61
CA LYS A 156 -4.46 -4.57 -14.34
C LYS A 156 -4.27 -3.38 -13.42
N PHE A 157 -5.03 -3.34 -12.32
CA PHE A 157 -4.85 -2.29 -11.31
C PHE A 157 -3.47 -2.36 -10.68
N LEU A 158 -3.00 -3.56 -10.33
CA LEU A 158 -1.67 -3.76 -9.76
C LEU A 158 -0.56 -3.35 -10.72
N GLU A 159 -0.64 -3.74 -12.00
CA GLU A 159 0.31 -3.32 -13.03
C GLU A 159 0.37 -1.79 -13.17
N SER A 160 -0.79 -1.15 -13.21
CA SER A 160 -0.89 0.32 -13.26
C SER A 160 -0.29 0.96 -12.02
N PHE A 161 -0.54 0.39 -10.84
CA PHE A 161 0.02 0.87 -9.59
C PHE A 161 1.55 0.80 -9.59
N GLU A 162 2.15 -0.31 -9.99
CA GLU A 162 3.61 -0.48 -10.05
C GLU A 162 4.25 0.48 -11.08
N ALA A 163 3.61 0.70 -12.22
CA ALA A 163 4.07 1.69 -13.21
C ALA A 163 4.07 3.12 -12.63
N GLU A 164 3.03 3.48 -11.86
CA GLU A 164 2.95 4.77 -11.20
C GLU A 164 3.94 4.91 -10.03
N VAL A 165 4.28 3.83 -9.33
CA VAL A 165 5.36 3.83 -8.32
C VAL A 165 6.69 4.24 -8.96
N GLU A 166 7.04 3.67 -10.10
CA GLU A 166 8.29 4.02 -10.80
C GLU A 166 8.26 5.46 -11.30
N ARG A 167 7.14 5.93 -11.86
CA ARG A 167 6.96 7.33 -12.26
C ARG A 167 7.07 8.28 -11.07
N THR A 168 6.48 7.93 -9.94
CA THR A 168 6.55 8.70 -8.69
C THR A 168 7.98 8.81 -8.19
N ARG A 169 8.76 7.73 -8.27
CA ARG A 169 10.18 7.73 -7.92
C ARG A 169 10.96 8.74 -8.76
N GLN A 170 10.70 8.80 -10.07
CA GLN A 170 11.34 9.78 -10.97
C GLN A 170 10.94 11.21 -10.63
N VAL A 171 9.65 11.47 -10.36
CA VAL A 171 9.17 12.79 -9.90
C VAL A 171 9.87 13.20 -8.61
N CYS A 172 9.96 12.33 -7.63
CA CYS A 172 10.65 12.61 -6.36
C CYS A 172 12.14 12.89 -6.56
N GLN A 173 12.79 12.18 -7.46
CA GLN A 173 14.18 12.44 -7.80
C GLN A 173 14.37 13.85 -8.39
N VAL A 174 13.53 14.25 -9.33
CA VAL A 174 13.57 15.61 -9.92
C VAL A 174 13.34 16.68 -8.87
N LEU A 175 12.38 16.51 -7.97
CA LEU A 175 12.10 17.46 -6.89
C LEU A 175 13.29 17.58 -5.91
N ASP A 176 13.93 16.48 -5.59
CA ASP A 176 15.10 16.42 -4.71
C ASP A 176 16.32 17.12 -5.35
N GLU A 177 16.60 16.81 -6.62
CA GLU A 177 17.70 17.44 -7.37
C GLU A 177 17.47 18.94 -7.59
N ALA A 178 16.24 19.38 -7.75
CA ALA A 178 15.88 20.78 -7.88
C ALA A 178 15.95 21.56 -6.55
N GLY A 179 16.04 20.87 -5.41
CA GLY A 179 16.16 21.49 -4.09
C GLY A 179 14.93 22.33 -3.69
N VAL A 180 13.75 22.01 -4.21
CA VAL A 180 12.50 22.76 -3.96
C VAL A 180 11.74 22.29 -2.72
N LEU A 181 12.19 21.22 -2.09
CA LEU A 181 11.56 20.67 -0.89
C LEU A 181 12.28 21.21 0.35
N GLU A 182 11.52 21.79 1.26
CA GLU A 182 12.04 22.31 2.52
C GLU A 182 11.85 21.27 3.65
N PRO A 183 12.88 21.05 4.50
CA PRO A 183 12.71 20.22 5.69
C PRO A 183 11.75 20.91 6.67
N MET A 184 10.70 20.21 7.05
CA MET A 184 9.68 20.68 7.97
C MET A 184 9.68 19.84 9.24
N ARG A 185 9.48 20.48 10.38
CA ARG A 185 9.15 19.84 11.65
C ARG A 185 7.70 20.18 11.99
N PHE A 186 6.91 19.16 12.17
CA PHE A 186 5.54 19.32 12.63
C PHE A 186 5.47 18.99 14.12
N GLU A 187 4.94 19.91 14.92
CA GLU A 187 4.67 19.71 16.34
C GLU A 187 3.19 19.96 16.59
N ALA A 188 2.48 18.99 17.15
CA ALA A 188 1.09 19.14 17.52
C ALA A 188 0.91 19.01 19.03
N GLU A 189 0.18 19.95 19.63
CA GLU A 189 -0.28 19.84 21.01
C GLU A 189 -1.76 19.46 21.00
N VAL A 190 -2.04 18.24 21.44
CA VAL A 190 -3.41 17.77 21.61
C VAL A 190 -3.74 17.83 23.10
N PRO A 191 -4.79 18.57 23.53
CA PRO A 191 -5.16 18.64 24.93
C PRO A 191 -5.36 17.25 25.55
N GLY A 192 -4.64 16.97 26.65
CA GLY A 192 -4.71 15.66 27.33
C GLY A 192 -3.86 14.55 26.75
N ARG A 193 -3.03 14.82 25.72
CA ARG A 193 -2.07 13.88 25.17
C ARG A 193 -0.63 14.42 25.31
N PRO A 194 0.40 13.54 25.35
CA PRO A 194 1.79 13.97 25.28
C PRO A 194 2.05 14.80 24.02
N LYS A 195 2.98 15.74 24.10
CA LYS A 195 3.43 16.54 22.95
C LYS A 195 4.00 15.61 21.87
N LEU A 196 3.53 15.76 20.66
CA LEU A 196 3.93 14.96 19.49
C LEU A 196 5.07 15.62 18.71
#